data_f3d885555d2697606cc3150de894c666
#
_entry.id   f3d885555d2697606cc3150de894c666
#
_cell.length_a   1.000
_cell.length_b   1.000
_cell.length_c   1.000
_cell.angle_alpha   90.00
_cell.angle_beta   90.00
_cell.angle_gamma   90.00
#
_symmetry.space_group_name_H-M   'P 1'
#
loop_
_entity.id
_entity.type
_entity.pdbx_description
1 polymer ?
#
loop_
_entity_poly.entity_id
_entity_poly.type
_entity_poly.pdbx_seq_one_letter_code
_entity_poly.pdbx_strand_id
1 'polypeptide(L)' 'MDLDDAPKKPTNMVIGENLDAISVAELEQRIQALESEIIRLRAEIAKKQASRNAADAFFRN' A
#
# COMPACT_ATOMS: atom_id res chain seq x y z
N MET A 1 -14.81 -6.21 -18.31
CA MET A 1 -14.45 -5.95 -17.97
C MET A 1 -13.82 -5.84 -17.67
N ASP A 2 -13.78 -5.60 -17.70
CA ASP A 2 -13.10 -5.31 -17.30
C ASP A 2 -12.40 -5.18 -16.97
N LEU A 3 -12.48 -5.23 -17.11
CA LEU A 3 -11.82 -4.98 -16.82
C LEU A 3 -11.19 -4.60 -16.44
N ASP A 4 -11.30 -4.31 -16.59
CA ASP A 4 -10.69 -3.85 -16.21
C ASP A 4 -10.26 -3.40 -15.70
N ASP A 5 -10.62 -3.19 -15.72
CA ASP A 5 -10.36 -2.67 -15.24
C ASP A 5 -9.68 -2.35 -14.69
N ALA A 6 -9.48 -2.31 -14.65
CA ALA A 6 -8.83 -1.94 -14.13
C ALA A 6 -8.15 -1.56 -13.71
N PRO A 7 -8.05 -1.32 -13.25
CA PRO A 7 -7.34 -0.82 -12.82
C PRO A 7 -6.44 -0.47 -12.72
N LYS A 8 -6.22 -0.23 -12.88
CA LYS A 8 -5.38 0.07 -12.90
C LYS A 8 -4.45 0.22 -12.23
N LYS A 9 -3.78 -0.10 -12.16
CA LYS A 9 -2.92 0.07 -11.49
C LYS A 9 -2.07 0.82 -11.79
N PRO A 10 -1.75 1.42 -11.18
CA PRO A 10 -1.10 2.42 -11.48
C PRO A 10 0.14 2.20 -11.79
N THR A 11 0.69 1.52 -11.61
CA THR A 11 1.79 1.79 -11.83
C THR A 11 2.58 0.86 -11.92
N ASN A 12 3.38 0.80 -12.60
CA ASN A 12 4.47 0.08 -12.78
C ASN A 12 5.58 0.61 -12.04
N MET A 13 5.35 1.23 -10.96
CA MET A 13 6.35 1.84 -10.16
C MET A 13 7.24 0.78 -9.54
N VAL A 14 8.54 0.93 -9.68
CA VAL A 14 9.52 0.03 -9.11
C VAL A 14 10.27 0.78 -8.03
N ILE A 15 10.24 0.27 -6.82
CA ILE A 15 10.93 0.92 -5.71
C ILE A 15 12.43 0.86 -5.95
N GLY A 16 13.08 1.99 -5.85
CA GLY A 16 14.52 2.06 -6.03
C GLY A 16 15.01 2.24 -7.45
N GLU A 17 14.09 2.38 -8.40
CA GLU A 17 14.51 2.55 -9.78
C GLU A 17 15.13 3.93 -10.01
N ASN A 18 15.84 4.07 -11.12
CA ASN A 18 16.46 5.34 -11.48
C ASN A 18 15.37 6.36 -11.83
N LEU A 19 15.42 7.52 -11.22
CA LEU A 19 14.38 8.53 -11.38
C LEU A 19 14.78 9.69 -12.30
N ASP A 20 15.96 9.63 -12.88
CA ASP A 20 16.48 10.76 -13.66
C ASP A 20 15.56 11.21 -14.78
N ALA A 21 14.87 10.30 -15.43
CA ALA A 21 14.00 10.64 -16.55
C ALA A 21 12.55 10.87 -16.14
N ILE A 22 12.26 10.87 -14.86
CA ILE A 22 10.89 10.99 -14.38
C ILE A 22 10.60 12.46 -14.08
N SER A 23 9.48 12.96 -14.55
CA SER A 23 9.13 14.37 -14.35
C SER A 23 8.74 14.64 -12.89
N VAL A 24 8.77 15.88 -12.51
CA VAL A 24 8.35 16.29 -11.18
C VAL A 24 6.90 15.88 -10.92
N ALA A 25 6.04 16.12 -11.90
CA ALA A 25 4.62 15.75 -11.74
C ALA A 25 4.46 14.25 -11.52
N GLU A 26 5.21 13.48 -12.26
CA GLU A 26 5.16 12.03 -12.10
C GLU A 26 5.67 11.61 -10.72
N LEU A 27 6.75 12.25 -10.28
CA LEU A 27 7.29 11.95 -8.96
C LEU A 27 6.29 12.29 -7.86
N GLU A 28 5.59 13.39 -8.01
CA GLU A 28 4.59 13.78 -7.04
C GLU A 28 3.44 12.80 -7.01
N GLN A 29 3.03 12.30 -8.17
CA GLN A 29 1.98 11.30 -8.24
C GLN A 29 2.41 10.01 -7.55
N ARG A 30 3.67 9.66 -7.72
CA ARG A 30 4.19 8.46 -7.07
C ARG A 30 4.19 8.61 -5.55
N ILE A 31 4.52 9.81 -5.07
CA ILE A 31 4.49 10.06 -3.65
C ILE A 31 3.08 9.87 -3.10
N GLN A 32 2.08 10.41 -3.79
CA GLN A 32 0.71 10.27 -3.35
C GLN A 32 0.28 8.81 -3.33
N ALA A 33 0.67 8.06 -4.34
CA ALA A 33 0.33 6.65 -4.40
C ALA A 33 0.99 5.88 -3.26
N LEU A 34 2.24 6.22 -2.98
CA LEU A 34 2.96 5.57 -1.89
C LEU A 34 2.37 5.93 -0.53
N GLU A 35 1.96 7.17 -0.36
CA GLU A 35 1.33 7.58 0.88
C GLU A 35 0.02 6.85 1.11
N SER A 36 -0.78 6.69 0.07
CA SER A 36 -2.01 5.92 0.17
C SER A 36 -1.71 4.48 0.52
N GLU A 37 -0.67 3.93 -0.08
CA GLU A 37 -0.29 2.56 0.19
C GLU A 37 0.18 2.38 1.63
N ILE A 38 0.93 3.35 2.14
CA ILE A 38 1.37 3.30 3.53
C ILE A 38 0.18 3.24 4.47
N ILE A 39 -0.82 4.07 4.21
CA ILE A 39 -2.03 4.08 5.04
C ILE A 39 -2.70 2.72 4.99
N ARG A 40 -2.80 2.15 3.80
CA ARG A 40 -3.46 0.86 3.63
C ARG A 40 -2.70 -0.24 4.38
N LEU A 41 -1.37 -0.21 4.30
CA LEU A 41 -0.55 -1.21 4.97
C LEU A 41 -0.63 -1.07 6.48
N ARG A 42 -0.64 0.17 6.97
CA ARG A 42 -0.75 0.39 8.40
C ARG A 42 -2.09 -0.09 8.93
N ALA A 43 -3.15 0.11 8.16
CA ALA A 43 -4.47 -0.37 8.55
C ALA A 43 -4.49 -1.89 8.63
N GLU A 44 -3.83 -2.53 7.69
CA GLU A 44 -3.79 -3.97 7.67
C GLU A 44 -2.98 -4.52 8.86
N ILE A 45 -1.88 -3.87 9.18
CA ILE A 45 -1.09 -4.25 10.34
C ILE A 45 -1.92 -4.14 11.61
N ALA A 46 -2.63 -3.03 11.78
CA ALA A 46 -3.45 -2.83 12.96
C ALA A 46 -4.52 -3.91 13.08
N LYS A 47 -5.11 -4.26 11.96
CA LYS A 47 -6.14 -5.28 11.95
C LYS A 47 -5.57 -6.64 12.35
N LYS A 48 -4.42 -6.99 11.83
CA LYS A 48 -3.81 -8.26 12.15
C LYS A 48 -3.32 -8.30 13.60
N GLN A 49 -2.84 -7.20 14.11
CA GLN A 49 -2.42 -7.14 15.49
C GLN A 49 -3.59 -7.25 16.44
N ALA A 50 -4.72 -6.65 16.09
CA ALA A 50 -5.91 -6.75 16.90
C ALA A 50 -6.40 -8.18 16.95
N SER A 51 -6.39 -8.88 15.83
CA SER A 51 -6.78 -10.27 15.79
C SER A 51 -5.87 -11.13 16.63
N ARG A 52 -4.56 -10.87 16.54
CA ARG A 52 -3.61 -11.62 17.27
C ARG A 52 -3.76 -11.41 18.75
N ASN A 53 -3.95 -10.16 19.16
CA ASN A 53 -4.14 -9.83 20.56
C ASN A 53 -5.41 -10.48 21.11
N ALA A 54 -6.46 -10.49 20.32
CA ALA A 54 -7.71 -11.11 20.74
C ALA A 54 -7.52 -12.62 20.92
N ALA A 55 -6.80 -13.25 20.01
CA ALA A 55 -6.55 -14.66 20.11
C ALA A 55 -5.70 -14.99 21.33
N ASP A 56 -4.67 -14.17 21.57
CA ASP A 56 -3.83 -14.37 22.73
C ASP A 56 -4.62 -14.24 24.02
N ALA A 57 -5.49 -13.26 24.11
CA ALA A 57 -6.30 -13.06 25.29
C ALA A 57 -7.24 -14.23 25.50
N PHE A 58 -7.76 -14.75 24.39
CA PHE A 58 -8.68 -15.86 24.46
C PHE A 58 -8.00 -17.12 24.98
N PHE A 59 -6.77 -17.34 24.52
CA PHE A 59 -6.07 -18.52 24.96
C PHE A 59 -5.34 -18.38 26.26
N ARG A 60 -5.24 -17.16 26.80
CA ARG A 60 -4.46 -16.94 27.87
C ARG A 60 -5.18 -17.24 29.09
N ASN A 61 -5.95 -17.31 29.44
CA ASN A 61 -6.54 -17.46 30.60
C ASN A 61 -6.25 -18.46 31.45
#